data_2c849d23add4feb6b265a46100704598
#
_entry.id   2c849d23add4feb6b265a46100704598
#
_cell.length_a   1.000
_cell.length_b   1.000
_cell.length_c   1.000
_cell.angle_alpha   90.00
_cell.angle_beta   90.00
_cell.angle_gamma   90.00
#
_symmetry.space_group_name_H-M   'P 1'
#
loop_
_entity.id
_entity.type
_entity.pdbx_description
1 polymer ?
#
loop_
_entity_poly.entity_id
_entity_poly.type
_entity_poly.pdbx_seq_one_letter_code
_entity_poly.pdbx_strand_id
1 'polypeptide(L)'
;MAVILLLLALQSLPSVAVTGTFHSQRVKESSGVAVSRAHRGVLWTHNDSGDDALVYATDLAGADLGFVRIRGARAVDWEDITLGPCPTQRGVCLYIADTGDNEQTRKTVVLYAVAEPDPPGRRKGLVRSAPAAALRLKYAGGPDDVEAIYVSSRDSAVYLVSKGRRGVVQLYRVPRAAWRGDTVVTVSPLQRLPISPFARLGRLVTGAAIRPDGRLVAIRTYTEIYTFVPGEGGRLTPSGWPVCNVTGLEVQGEAIDFVDDSTFVLTSEADRRGRGLIHTVRCPE
;
A
#
# COMPACT_ATOMS: atom_id res chain seq x y z
N MET A 1 -32.59 -21.77 38.32
CA MET A 1 -32.39 -21.84 36.87
C MET A 1 -31.89 -20.46 36.39
N ALA A 2 -30.60 -20.31 36.12
CA ALA A 2 -30.04 -19.07 35.60
C ALA A 2 -30.07 -19.13 34.05
N VAL A 3 -30.85 -18.21 33.46
CA VAL A 3 -30.89 -18.06 32.00
C VAL A 3 -29.65 -17.28 31.61
N ILE A 4 -28.66 -17.96 31.01
CA ILE A 4 -27.51 -17.30 30.38
C ILE A 4 -27.99 -16.72 29.03
N LEU A 5 -28.24 -15.39 29.00
CA LEU A 5 -28.45 -14.68 27.76
C LEU A 5 -27.09 -14.66 27.00
N LEU A 6 -26.97 -15.49 25.97
CA LEU A 6 -25.89 -15.40 25.02
C LEU A 6 -26.14 -14.17 24.13
N LEU A 7 -25.50 -13.05 24.44
CA LEU A 7 -25.43 -11.88 23.55
C LEU A 7 -24.53 -12.26 22.35
N LEU A 8 -25.15 -12.74 21.27
CA LEU A 8 -24.53 -12.79 19.97
C LEU A 8 -24.27 -11.34 19.53
N ALA A 9 -23.02 -10.88 19.66
CA ALA A 9 -22.60 -9.65 19.03
C ALA A 9 -22.81 -9.85 17.51
N LEU A 10 -23.82 -9.22 16.93
CA LEU A 10 -23.95 -9.08 15.50
C LEU A 10 -22.72 -8.27 15.04
N GLN A 11 -21.71 -8.96 14.50
CA GLN A 11 -20.62 -8.28 13.79
C GLN A 11 -21.24 -7.62 12.57
N SER A 12 -21.24 -6.29 12.55
CA SER A 12 -21.68 -5.55 11.39
C SER A 12 -20.76 -5.92 10.20
N LEU A 13 -21.38 -6.25 9.06
CA LEU A 13 -20.65 -6.56 7.84
C LEU A 13 -20.08 -5.27 7.25
N PRO A 14 -18.93 -5.33 6.52
CA PRO A 14 -18.43 -4.18 5.80
C PRO A 14 -19.45 -3.74 4.72
N SER A 15 -19.57 -2.43 4.53
CA SER A 15 -20.28 -1.88 3.38
C SER A 15 -19.32 -1.83 2.20
N VAL A 16 -19.67 -2.51 1.10
CA VAL A 16 -18.83 -2.66 -0.08
C VAL A 16 -19.57 -2.17 -1.31
N ALA A 17 -18.89 -1.39 -2.14
CA ALA A 17 -19.38 -0.99 -3.45
C ALA A 17 -18.30 -1.23 -4.51
N VAL A 18 -18.64 -1.88 -5.61
CA VAL A 18 -17.81 -1.86 -6.84
C VAL A 18 -18.02 -0.50 -7.48
N THR A 19 -16.99 0.33 -7.49
CA THR A 19 -17.06 1.70 -8.03
C THR A 19 -16.63 1.77 -9.48
N GLY A 20 -15.74 0.88 -9.91
CA GLY A 20 -15.26 0.84 -11.28
C GLY A 20 -14.40 -0.36 -11.61
N THR A 21 -13.91 -0.33 -12.85
CA THR A 21 -12.88 -1.23 -13.37
C THR A 21 -11.86 -0.41 -14.12
N PHE A 22 -10.60 -0.77 -14.11
CA PHE A 22 -9.59 -0.04 -14.86
C PHE A 22 -9.91 -0.03 -16.36
N HIS A 23 -10.06 1.18 -16.94
CA HIS A 23 -10.26 1.33 -18.39
C HIS A 23 -8.93 1.26 -19.16
N SER A 24 -7.82 1.59 -18.49
CA SER A 24 -6.50 1.45 -19.09
C SER A 24 -6.14 -0.03 -19.25
N GLN A 25 -5.92 -0.45 -20.48
CA GLN A 25 -5.50 -1.83 -20.78
C GLN A 25 -4.05 -2.14 -20.34
N ARG A 26 -3.34 -1.12 -19.87
CA ARG A 26 -1.99 -1.26 -19.31
C ARG A 26 -1.99 -1.69 -17.86
N VAL A 27 -3.05 -1.39 -17.09
CA VAL A 27 -3.18 -1.78 -15.69
C VAL A 27 -3.78 -3.19 -15.66
N LYS A 28 -2.93 -4.17 -15.43
CA LYS A 28 -3.31 -5.58 -15.38
C LYS A 28 -3.12 -6.18 -13.99
N GLU A 29 -2.12 -5.72 -13.28
CA GLU A 29 -1.67 -6.26 -12.00
C GLU A 29 -1.52 -5.10 -11.00
N SER A 30 -2.67 -4.41 -10.73
CA SER A 30 -2.67 -3.29 -9.78
C SER A 30 -2.25 -3.77 -8.40
N SER A 31 -1.00 -3.51 -8.01
CA SER A 31 -0.41 -3.95 -6.76
C SER A 31 -0.47 -2.89 -5.66
N GLY A 32 -0.35 -1.60 -5.99
CA GLY A 32 -0.49 -0.51 -5.04
C GLY A 32 -1.50 0.54 -5.48
N VAL A 33 -2.08 1.29 -4.52
CA VAL A 33 -2.96 2.44 -4.80
C VAL A 33 -2.68 3.59 -3.84
N ALA A 34 -2.63 4.82 -4.36
CA ALA A 34 -2.51 6.04 -3.57
C ALA A 34 -3.54 7.09 -4.00
N VAL A 35 -4.33 7.57 -3.05
CA VAL A 35 -5.34 8.61 -3.28
C VAL A 35 -4.67 9.98 -3.26
N SER A 36 -4.65 10.67 -4.40
CA SER A 36 -4.08 12.01 -4.49
C SER A 36 -4.81 12.99 -3.56
N ARG A 37 -4.03 13.81 -2.86
CA ARG A 37 -4.56 14.93 -2.06
C ARG A 37 -4.40 16.26 -2.79
N ALA A 38 -3.51 16.32 -3.78
CA ALA A 38 -3.31 17.50 -4.62
C ALA A 38 -4.29 17.54 -5.81
N HIS A 39 -4.62 16.37 -6.36
CA HIS A 39 -5.48 16.24 -7.54
C HIS A 39 -6.77 15.52 -7.17
N ARG A 40 -7.82 16.29 -6.88
CA ARG A 40 -9.11 15.76 -6.42
C ARG A 40 -9.65 14.68 -7.37
N GLY A 41 -9.99 13.50 -6.81
CA GLY A 41 -10.56 12.38 -7.53
C GLY A 41 -9.54 11.53 -8.29
N VAL A 42 -8.25 11.83 -8.19
CA VAL A 42 -7.19 11.04 -8.83
C VAL A 42 -6.68 9.97 -7.87
N LEU A 43 -6.50 8.78 -8.41
CA LEU A 43 -5.80 7.65 -7.80
C LEU A 43 -4.55 7.36 -8.63
N TRP A 44 -3.45 7.07 -7.94
CA TRP A 44 -2.24 6.53 -8.56
C TRP A 44 -2.17 5.04 -8.31
N THR A 45 -1.78 4.27 -9.31
CA THR A 45 -1.50 2.83 -9.19
C THR A 45 -0.33 2.45 -10.06
N HIS A 46 0.18 1.25 -9.89
CA HIS A 46 1.22 0.63 -10.73
C HIS A 46 0.90 -0.85 -10.92
N ASN A 47 1.55 -1.48 -11.89
CA ASN A 47 1.56 -2.93 -11.96
C ASN A 47 2.65 -3.49 -11.06
N ASP A 48 2.52 -4.75 -10.71
CA ASP A 48 3.51 -5.59 -10.06
C ASP A 48 4.76 -5.78 -10.95
N SER A 49 5.49 -6.85 -10.78
CA SER A 49 6.70 -7.17 -11.51
C SER A 49 6.51 -7.27 -13.03
N GLY A 50 7.58 -7.02 -13.80
CA GLY A 50 7.57 -7.21 -15.26
C GLY A 50 7.07 -6.03 -16.10
N ASP A 51 6.64 -4.93 -15.49
CA ASP A 51 6.30 -3.68 -16.19
C ASP A 51 7.51 -2.72 -16.25
N ASP A 52 7.39 -1.68 -17.06
CA ASP A 52 8.28 -0.51 -17.01
C ASP A 52 8.03 0.29 -15.71
N ALA A 53 8.98 1.15 -15.33
CA ALA A 53 8.83 2.05 -14.17
C ALA A 53 7.74 3.11 -14.43
N LEU A 54 6.49 2.70 -14.43
CA LEU A 54 5.29 3.49 -14.75
C LEU A 54 4.34 3.56 -13.56
N VAL A 55 3.75 4.73 -13.38
CA VAL A 55 2.58 4.91 -12.52
C VAL A 55 1.41 5.38 -13.39
N TYR A 56 0.24 4.88 -13.09
CA TYR A 56 -1.00 5.12 -13.84
C TYR A 56 -1.93 6.00 -13.02
N ALA A 57 -2.47 7.03 -13.65
CA ALA A 57 -3.50 7.87 -13.05
C ALA A 57 -4.88 7.33 -13.44
N THR A 58 -5.76 7.21 -12.47
CA THR A 58 -7.15 6.77 -12.64
C THR A 58 -8.06 7.53 -11.67
N ASP A 59 -9.35 7.22 -11.67
CA ASP A 59 -10.31 7.65 -10.66
C ASP A 59 -11.08 6.44 -10.09
N LEU A 60 -12.03 6.67 -9.19
CA LEU A 60 -12.84 5.61 -8.60
C LEU A 60 -13.72 4.86 -9.62
N ALA A 61 -14.02 5.48 -10.77
CA ALA A 61 -14.73 4.84 -11.88
C ALA A 61 -13.80 4.04 -12.81
N GLY A 62 -12.48 4.16 -12.62
CA GLY A 62 -11.48 3.48 -13.42
C GLY A 62 -11.07 4.18 -14.70
N ALA A 63 -11.37 5.48 -14.85
CA ALA A 63 -11.03 6.24 -16.04
C ALA A 63 -9.52 6.21 -16.33
N ASP A 64 -9.13 6.09 -17.59
CA ASP A 64 -7.72 6.22 -18.00
C ASP A 64 -7.33 7.69 -18.04
N LEU A 65 -6.67 8.17 -17.00
CA LEU A 65 -6.14 9.52 -16.86
C LEU A 65 -4.67 9.62 -17.31
N GLY A 66 -4.14 8.58 -17.96
CA GLY A 66 -2.80 8.51 -18.49
C GLY A 66 -1.79 7.90 -17.52
N PHE A 67 -0.52 7.93 -17.90
CA PHE A 67 0.57 7.33 -17.13
C PHE A 67 1.83 8.19 -17.18
N VAL A 68 2.67 8.03 -16.16
CA VAL A 68 3.92 8.76 -15.99
C VAL A 68 5.07 7.78 -15.81
N ARG A 69 6.15 7.93 -16.60
CA ARG A 69 7.39 7.20 -16.36
C ARG A 69 8.19 7.87 -15.25
N ILE A 70 8.55 7.12 -14.23
CA ILE A 70 9.34 7.60 -13.11
C ILE A 70 10.80 7.66 -13.50
N ARG A 71 11.35 8.88 -13.62
CA ARG A 71 12.75 9.08 -13.99
C ARG A 71 13.69 8.62 -12.89
N GLY A 72 14.66 7.78 -13.28
CA GLY A 72 15.66 7.26 -12.36
C GLY A 72 15.23 6.00 -11.60
N ALA A 73 13.97 5.57 -11.74
CA ALA A 73 13.50 4.31 -11.18
C ALA A 73 13.67 3.14 -12.16
N ARG A 74 13.75 1.95 -11.60
CA ARG A 74 13.57 0.66 -12.27
C ARG A 74 12.43 -0.07 -11.59
N ALA A 75 11.64 -0.81 -12.34
CA ALA A 75 10.65 -1.73 -11.79
C ALA A 75 11.26 -3.13 -11.83
N VAL A 76 11.63 -3.64 -10.66
CA VAL A 76 12.12 -5.02 -10.52
C VAL A 76 11.00 -5.86 -9.93
N ASP A 77 10.45 -5.39 -8.80
CA ASP A 77 9.37 -6.05 -8.08
C ASP A 77 8.66 -4.98 -7.22
N TRP A 78 7.80 -4.18 -7.88
CA TRP A 78 7.08 -3.09 -7.23
C TRP A 78 5.84 -3.62 -6.55
N GLU A 79 5.72 -3.40 -5.25
CA GLU A 79 4.66 -3.97 -4.43
C GLU A 79 3.61 -2.95 -4.01
N ASP A 80 4.03 -1.76 -3.56
CA ASP A 80 3.07 -0.78 -3.05
C ASP A 80 3.50 0.65 -3.36
N ILE A 81 2.52 1.55 -3.31
CA ILE A 81 2.67 2.98 -3.60
C ILE A 81 1.89 3.80 -2.56
N THR A 82 2.48 4.87 -2.08
CA THR A 82 1.82 5.75 -1.09
C THR A 82 2.24 7.20 -1.28
N LEU A 83 1.47 8.13 -0.72
CA LEU A 83 1.78 9.55 -0.68
C LEU A 83 2.19 9.99 0.71
N GLY A 84 3.16 10.90 0.79
CA GLY A 84 3.61 11.45 2.06
C GLY A 84 4.54 12.66 1.90
N PRO A 85 4.97 13.29 3.01
CA PRO A 85 5.93 14.38 2.96
C PRO A 85 7.21 13.96 2.24
N CYS A 86 7.71 14.78 1.31
CA CYS A 86 8.95 14.48 0.59
C CYS A 86 10.14 14.34 1.53
N PRO A 87 11.05 13.37 1.30
CA PRO A 87 12.16 13.12 2.22
C PRO A 87 13.26 14.18 2.13
N THR A 88 13.51 14.73 0.94
CA THR A 88 14.65 15.62 0.67
C THR A 88 14.25 17.06 0.31
N GLN A 89 12.96 17.31 0.09
CA GLN A 89 12.43 18.63 -0.30
C GLN A 89 11.12 18.92 0.42
N ARG A 90 10.54 20.10 0.17
CA ARG A 90 9.18 20.40 0.64
C ARG A 90 8.15 19.82 -0.31
N GLY A 91 6.93 19.60 0.17
CA GLY A 91 5.79 19.13 -0.62
C GLY A 91 5.47 17.66 -0.37
N VAL A 92 4.64 17.11 -1.24
CA VAL A 92 4.17 15.73 -1.21
C VAL A 92 4.90 14.94 -2.28
N CYS A 93 5.35 13.75 -1.92
CA CYS A 93 5.98 12.80 -2.82
C CYS A 93 5.15 11.51 -2.91
N LEU A 94 5.17 10.96 -4.11
CA LEU A 94 4.79 9.59 -4.35
C LEU A 94 5.97 8.69 -3.99
N TYR A 95 5.75 7.74 -3.10
CA TYR A 95 6.70 6.72 -2.70
C TYR A 95 6.34 5.41 -3.37
N ILE A 96 7.33 4.71 -3.88
CA ILE A 96 7.15 3.44 -4.58
C ILE A 96 8.09 2.42 -3.95
N ALA A 97 7.56 1.28 -3.58
CA ALA A 97 8.29 0.19 -2.95
C ALA A 97 8.70 -0.85 -3.99
N ASP A 98 9.96 -0.85 -4.41
CA ASP A 98 10.59 -1.94 -5.17
C ASP A 98 11.21 -2.92 -4.16
N THR A 99 10.34 -3.63 -3.43
CA THR A 99 10.66 -4.37 -2.22
C THR A 99 10.22 -5.82 -2.22
N GLY A 100 9.52 -6.27 -3.27
CA GLY A 100 9.11 -7.65 -3.44
C GLY A 100 10.32 -8.58 -3.56
N ASP A 101 10.18 -9.76 -2.98
CA ASP A 101 11.21 -10.80 -2.97
C ASP A 101 10.60 -12.15 -2.64
N ASN A 102 9.72 -12.62 -3.51
CA ASN A 102 8.99 -13.88 -3.35
C ASN A 102 9.90 -15.05 -2.97
N GLU A 103 11.12 -15.08 -3.52
CA GLU A 103 12.14 -16.12 -3.25
C GLU A 103 13.02 -15.80 -2.04
N GLN A 104 12.89 -14.62 -1.44
CA GLN A 104 13.69 -14.14 -0.31
C GLN A 104 15.21 -14.23 -0.56
N THR A 105 15.65 -13.75 -1.72
CA THR A 105 17.04 -13.81 -2.20
C THR A 105 17.66 -12.46 -2.45
N ARG A 106 16.86 -11.37 -2.54
CA ARG A 106 17.33 -10.01 -2.82
C ARG A 106 18.12 -9.47 -1.63
N LYS A 107 19.42 -9.24 -1.83
CA LYS A 107 20.31 -8.67 -0.81
C LYS A 107 20.00 -7.21 -0.50
N THR A 108 19.44 -6.50 -1.47
CA THR A 108 19.03 -5.09 -1.38
C THR A 108 17.75 -4.85 -2.16
N VAL A 109 16.89 -4.03 -1.61
CA VAL A 109 15.66 -3.52 -2.22
C VAL A 109 15.72 -2.00 -2.31
N VAL A 110 14.78 -1.37 -3.00
CA VAL A 110 14.82 0.08 -3.25
C VAL A 110 13.48 0.72 -2.92
N LEU A 111 13.52 1.84 -2.20
CA LEU A 111 12.42 2.78 -2.14
C LEU A 111 12.70 3.94 -3.09
N TYR A 112 11.72 4.32 -3.90
CA TYR A 112 11.78 5.54 -4.68
C TYR A 112 10.86 6.59 -4.08
N ALA A 113 11.26 7.86 -4.14
CA ALA A 113 10.43 9.00 -3.79
C ALA A 113 10.54 10.08 -4.88
N VAL A 114 9.42 10.50 -5.41
CA VAL A 114 9.33 11.50 -6.47
C VAL A 114 8.24 12.51 -6.13
N ALA A 115 8.45 13.82 -6.42
CA ALA A 115 7.35 14.78 -6.28
C ALA A 115 6.12 14.26 -7.01
N GLU A 116 4.96 14.31 -6.36
CA GLU A 116 3.72 13.84 -6.97
C GLU A 116 3.53 14.51 -8.34
N PRO A 117 3.44 13.71 -9.43
CA PRO A 117 3.31 14.29 -10.76
C PRO A 117 1.87 14.77 -11.03
N ASP A 118 1.73 15.70 -11.98
CA ASP A 118 0.40 16.00 -12.51
C ASP A 118 -0.14 14.83 -13.33
N PRO A 119 -1.43 14.47 -13.19
CA PRO A 119 -2.06 13.48 -14.04
C PRO A 119 -1.98 13.89 -15.51
N PRO A 120 -1.49 13.01 -16.40
CA PRO A 120 -1.32 13.39 -17.81
C PRO A 120 -2.62 13.73 -18.52
N GLY A 121 -3.74 13.17 -18.09
CA GLY A 121 -5.01 13.29 -18.78
C GLY A 121 -4.91 12.70 -20.20
N ARG A 122 -5.50 13.39 -21.17
CA ARG A 122 -5.47 12.96 -22.60
C ARG A 122 -4.21 13.41 -23.35
N ARG A 123 -3.14 13.80 -22.68
CA ARG A 123 -1.88 14.18 -23.34
C ARG A 123 -1.35 13.00 -24.15
N LYS A 124 -1.00 13.28 -25.42
CA LYS A 124 -0.34 12.29 -26.28
C LYS A 124 1.16 12.26 -25.96
N GLY A 125 1.72 11.06 -25.89
CA GLY A 125 3.16 10.84 -25.68
C GLY A 125 3.52 10.45 -24.24
N LEU A 126 4.78 10.08 -24.06
CA LEU A 126 5.33 9.64 -22.81
C LEU A 126 5.59 10.84 -21.87
N VAL A 127 4.80 10.94 -20.82
CA VAL A 127 5.05 11.90 -19.73
C VAL A 127 6.08 11.32 -18.78
N ARG A 128 7.01 12.17 -18.34
CA ARG A 128 8.07 11.79 -17.38
C ARG A 128 7.96 12.63 -16.12
N SER A 129 8.19 12.01 -14.97
CA SER A 129 8.27 12.70 -13.68
C SER A 129 9.53 13.57 -13.57
N ALA A 130 9.63 14.35 -12.49
CA ALA A 130 10.90 14.79 -11.96
C ALA A 130 11.79 13.56 -11.63
N PRO A 131 13.12 13.73 -11.46
CA PRO A 131 13.98 12.63 -11.01
C PRO A 131 13.54 12.11 -9.65
N ALA A 132 13.42 10.79 -9.51
CA ALA A 132 13.16 10.16 -8.24
C ALA A 132 14.43 10.11 -7.39
N ALA A 133 14.31 10.37 -6.09
CA ALA A 133 15.31 9.94 -5.12
C ALA A 133 15.18 8.43 -4.93
N ALA A 134 16.30 7.72 -4.88
CA ALA A 134 16.35 6.28 -4.64
C ALA A 134 17.08 5.98 -3.34
N LEU A 135 16.47 5.19 -2.48
CA LEU A 135 17.04 4.74 -1.23
C LEU A 135 17.19 3.22 -1.23
N ARG A 136 18.42 2.74 -1.22
CA ARG A 136 18.72 1.30 -1.15
C ARG A 136 18.67 0.82 0.29
N LEU A 137 17.95 -0.27 0.52
CA LEU A 137 17.77 -0.89 1.83
C LEU A 137 18.27 -2.33 1.84
N LYS A 138 18.64 -2.81 3.02
CA LYS A 138 18.77 -4.24 3.34
C LYS A 138 18.17 -4.49 4.71
N TYR A 139 17.60 -5.66 4.89
CA TYR A 139 17.02 -6.07 6.17
C TYR A 139 18.09 -6.73 7.04
N ALA A 140 18.15 -6.36 8.33
CA ALA A 140 19.16 -6.89 9.27
C ALA A 140 19.03 -8.41 9.48
N GLY A 141 17.82 -8.97 9.34
CA GLY A 141 17.52 -10.40 9.46
C GLY A 141 17.73 -11.22 8.18
N GLY A 142 18.34 -10.65 7.13
CA GLY A 142 18.41 -11.23 5.78
C GLY A 142 17.21 -10.82 4.90
N PRO A 143 17.19 -11.27 3.62
CA PRO A 143 16.14 -10.93 2.66
C PRO A 143 14.74 -11.16 3.23
N ASP A 144 13.79 -10.28 2.97
CA ASP A 144 12.40 -10.40 3.38
C ASP A 144 11.49 -9.87 2.27
N ASP A 145 10.34 -10.49 2.11
CA ASP A 145 9.33 -10.12 1.14
C ASP A 145 8.43 -9.05 1.75
N VAL A 146 8.53 -7.82 1.25
CA VAL A 146 7.84 -6.65 1.80
C VAL A 146 6.89 -6.08 0.78
N GLU A 147 5.60 -6.13 1.09
CA GLU A 147 4.50 -5.93 0.17
C GLU A 147 3.70 -4.65 0.43
N ALA A 148 4.00 -3.96 1.54
CA ALA A 148 3.17 -2.84 1.93
C ALA A 148 4.00 -1.70 2.53
N ILE A 149 3.62 -0.45 2.20
CA ILE A 149 4.25 0.74 2.75
C ILE A 149 3.22 1.81 3.13
N TYR A 150 3.58 2.62 4.11
CA TYR A 150 2.92 3.89 4.37
C TYR A 150 3.93 4.93 4.86
N VAL A 151 3.62 6.21 4.70
CA VAL A 151 4.47 7.32 5.16
C VAL A 151 3.75 8.11 6.23
N SER A 152 4.33 8.17 7.41
CA SER A 152 3.76 8.92 8.53
C SER A 152 4.01 10.42 8.38
N SER A 153 2.97 11.23 8.45
CA SER A 153 3.07 12.68 8.46
C SER A 153 3.69 13.23 9.76
N ARG A 154 3.71 12.44 10.84
CA ARG A 154 4.21 12.85 12.16
C ARG A 154 5.73 12.95 12.20
N ASP A 155 6.43 12.02 11.56
CA ASP A 155 7.90 11.92 11.58
C ASP A 155 8.53 11.81 10.18
N SER A 156 7.70 11.82 9.14
CA SER A 156 8.10 11.65 7.73
C SER A 156 8.93 10.38 7.51
N ALA A 157 8.75 9.36 8.34
CA ALA A 157 9.36 8.06 8.15
C ALA A 157 8.51 7.20 7.22
N VAL A 158 9.18 6.34 6.44
CA VAL A 158 8.53 5.27 5.68
C VAL A 158 8.46 4.04 6.55
N TYR A 159 7.32 3.44 6.63
CA TYR A 159 7.08 2.18 7.30
C TYR A 159 6.82 1.10 6.27
N LEU A 160 7.44 -0.07 6.47
CA LEU A 160 7.30 -1.20 5.57
C LEU A 160 6.74 -2.38 6.36
N VAL A 161 5.88 -3.15 5.72
CA VAL A 161 5.24 -4.32 6.33
C VAL A 161 5.53 -5.55 5.47
N SER A 162 6.11 -6.59 6.09
CA SER A 162 6.41 -7.83 5.36
C SER A 162 5.14 -8.62 5.05
N LYS A 163 5.15 -9.38 3.96
CA LYS A 163 4.09 -10.29 3.53
C LYS A 163 3.75 -11.35 4.58
N GLY A 164 4.74 -11.71 5.39
CA GLY A 164 4.56 -12.73 6.44
C GLY A 164 4.91 -14.15 5.99
N ARG A 165 5.61 -14.34 4.87
CA ARG A 165 6.02 -15.68 4.36
C ARG A 165 6.82 -16.51 5.37
N ARG A 166 7.50 -15.86 6.30
CA ARG A 166 8.23 -16.54 7.40
C ARG A 166 7.36 -16.85 8.62
N GLY A 167 6.04 -16.76 8.50
CA GLY A 167 5.09 -16.99 9.60
C GLY A 167 4.93 -15.81 10.56
N VAL A 168 5.57 -14.69 10.26
CA VAL A 168 5.57 -13.48 11.07
C VAL A 168 5.45 -12.25 10.17
N VAL A 169 4.52 -11.38 10.46
CA VAL A 169 4.42 -10.06 9.83
C VAL A 169 5.29 -9.08 10.61
N GLN A 170 6.32 -8.55 9.96
CA GLN A 170 7.26 -7.57 10.52
C GLN A 170 6.90 -6.16 10.08
N LEU A 171 7.00 -5.22 11.01
CA LEU A 171 6.99 -3.78 10.72
C LEU A 171 8.43 -3.27 10.77
N TYR A 172 8.85 -2.58 9.73
CA TYR A 172 10.14 -1.88 9.65
C TYR A 172 9.92 -0.37 9.62
N ARG A 173 10.89 0.40 10.06
CA ARG A 173 10.87 1.87 10.00
C ARG A 173 12.11 2.42 9.34
N VAL A 174 11.94 3.23 8.32
CA VAL A 174 12.99 3.95 7.60
C VAL A 174 12.87 5.44 7.94
N PRO A 175 13.76 5.99 8.76
CA PRO A 175 13.67 7.39 9.15
C PRO A 175 13.96 8.31 7.98
N ARG A 176 13.35 9.50 7.97
CA ARG A 176 13.59 10.52 6.93
C ARG A 176 15.07 10.81 6.71
N ALA A 177 15.87 10.81 7.78
CA ALA A 177 17.31 11.07 7.71
C ALA A 177 18.08 10.07 6.83
N ALA A 178 17.57 8.85 6.64
CA ALA A 178 18.17 7.83 5.79
C ALA A 178 18.29 8.26 4.31
N TRP A 179 17.45 9.18 3.86
CA TRP A 179 17.45 9.67 2.47
C TRP A 179 18.56 10.66 2.13
N ARG A 180 19.42 11.01 3.10
CA ARG A 180 20.51 11.99 2.91
C ARG A 180 21.84 11.37 2.51
N GLY A 181 21.94 10.06 2.54
CA GLY A 181 23.17 9.32 2.23
C GLY A 181 23.06 8.50 0.95
N ASP A 182 24.23 8.18 0.38
CA ASP A 182 24.31 7.32 -0.84
C ASP A 182 24.57 5.84 -0.52
N THR A 183 24.57 5.48 0.76
CA THR A 183 24.90 4.13 1.21
C THR A 183 23.64 3.27 1.36
N VAL A 184 23.83 1.95 1.29
CA VAL A 184 22.75 0.99 1.61
C VAL A 184 22.42 1.08 3.10
N VAL A 185 21.17 1.39 3.42
CA VAL A 185 20.69 1.51 4.80
C VAL A 185 20.26 0.14 5.31
N THR A 186 20.77 -0.25 6.47
CA THR A 186 20.29 -1.47 7.15
C THR A 186 19.08 -1.14 8.02
N VAL A 187 17.97 -1.82 7.79
CA VAL A 187 16.76 -1.68 8.61
C VAL A 187 16.52 -2.92 9.44
N SER A 188 16.26 -2.70 10.73
CA SER A 188 15.89 -3.77 11.66
C SER A 188 14.38 -3.80 11.88
N PRO A 189 13.78 -4.95 12.19
CA PRO A 189 12.39 -5.01 12.57
C PRO A 189 12.11 -4.10 13.76
N LEU A 190 11.11 -3.23 13.62
CA LEU A 190 10.63 -2.37 14.71
C LEU A 190 9.69 -3.15 15.62
N GLN A 191 8.84 -4.00 15.02
CA GLN A 191 7.78 -4.71 15.74
C GLN A 191 7.29 -5.91 14.94
N ARG A 192 6.87 -6.97 15.65
CA ARG A 192 6.02 -8.02 15.11
C ARG A 192 4.57 -7.58 15.25
N LEU A 193 3.82 -7.65 14.16
CA LEU A 193 2.40 -7.33 14.18
C LEU A 193 1.56 -8.55 14.57
N PRO A 194 0.42 -8.35 15.26
CA PRO A 194 -0.47 -9.44 15.69
C PRO A 194 -1.34 -9.94 14.53
N ILE A 195 -0.73 -10.17 13.37
CA ILE A 195 -1.34 -10.78 12.19
C ILE A 195 -0.68 -12.15 12.03
N SER A 196 -1.50 -13.21 12.06
CA SER A 196 -1.03 -14.59 11.92
C SER A 196 -1.21 -15.05 10.48
N PRO A 197 -0.18 -14.98 9.62
CA PRO A 197 -0.33 -15.14 8.18
C PRO A 197 -0.79 -16.53 7.76
N PHE A 198 -0.45 -17.56 8.55
CA PHE A 198 -0.81 -18.95 8.25
C PHE A 198 -2.02 -19.49 9.04
N ALA A 199 -2.65 -18.67 9.87
CA ALA A 199 -3.83 -19.10 10.63
C ALA A 199 -5.05 -19.39 9.73
N ARG A 200 -5.13 -18.74 8.55
CA ARG A 200 -6.12 -18.96 7.49
C ARG A 200 -5.48 -18.68 6.13
N LEU A 201 -6.01 -19.29 5.07
CA LEU A 201 -5.65 -18.93 3.70
C LEU A 201 -5.98 -17.45 3.46
N GLY A 202 -5.10 -16.76 2.72
CA GLY A 202 -5.30 -15.37 2.34
C GLY A 202 -4.91 -14.32 3.37
N ARG A 203 -4.22 -14.68 4.46
CA ARG A 203 -3.72 -13.70 5.46
C ARG A 203 -2.31 -13.18 5.21
N LEU A 204 -1.76 -13.42 4.03
CA LEU A 204 -0.52 -12.75 3.64
C LEU A 204 -0.83 -11.27 3.39
N VAL A 205 0.04 -10.39 3.90
CA VAL A 205 -0.11 -8.93 3.72
C VAL A 205 0.13 -8.56 2.27
N THR A 206 -0.66 -7.62 1.75
CA THR A 206 -0.59 -7.15 0.37
C THR A 206 -0.59 -5.63 0.25
N GLY A 207 -0.98 -4.87 1.26
CA GLY A 207 -0.98 -3.41 1.18
C GLY A 207 -1.14 -2.75 2.55
N ALA A 208 -0.76 -1.48 2.63
CA ALA A 208 -0.97 -0.68 3.83
C ALA A 208 -1.26 0.78 3.49
N ALA A 209 -2.02 1.44 4.36
CA ALA A 209 -2.31 2.86 4.25
C ALA A 209 -2.31 3.53 5.61
N ILE A 210 -2.01 4.81 5.65
CA ILE A 210 -2.21 5.64 6.82
C ILE A 210 -3.25 6.72 6.52
N ARG A 211 -4.22 6.87 7.42
CA ARG A 211 -5.22 7.95 7.31
C ARG A 211 -4.52 9.30 7.27
N PRO A 212 -5.00 10.28 6.48
CA PRO A 212 -4.33 11.57 6.32
C PRO A 212 -4.03 12.33 7.61
N ASP A 213 -4.85 12.14 8.65
CA ASP A 213 -4.63 12.71 9.99
C ASP A 213 -3.50 12.02 10.77
N GLY A 214 -2.95 10.92 10.24
CA GLY A 214 -1.88 10.13 10.85
C GLY A 214 -2.29 9.34 12.10
N ARG A 215 -3.60 9.13 12.34
CA ARG A 215 -4.12 8.51 13.57
C ARG A 215 -4.55 7.06 13.40
N LEU A 216 -4.70 6.58 12.17
CA LEU A 216 -5.11 5.21 11.88
C LEU A 216 -4.26 4.65 10.74
N VAL A 217 -3.76 3.44 10.92
CA VAL A 217 -3.08 2.65 9.86
C VAL A 217 -3.96 1.46 9.55
N ALA A 218 -4.22 1.21 8.28
CA ALA A 218 -4.83 0.00 7.79
C ALA A 218 -3.76 -0.90 7.17
N ILE A 219 -3.79 -2.18 7.47
CA ILE A 219 -2.96 -3.21 6.85
C ILE A 219 -3.89 -4.24 6.25
N ARG A 220 -3.75 -4.42 4.95
CA ARG A 220 -4.55 -5.34 4.16
C ARG A 220 -3.82 -6.66 3.98
N THR A 221 -4.59 -7.73 4.00
CA THR A 221 -4.25 -9.05 3.48
C THR A 221 -5.16 -9.37 2.29
N TYR A 222 -4.99 -10.50 1.63
CA TYR A 222 -5.92 -10.92 0.57
C TYR A 222 -7.38 -11.00 1.05
N THR A 223 -7.62 -11.24 2.34
CA THR A 223 -8.95 -11.57 2.87
C THR A 223 -9.44 -10.65 3.98
N GLU A 224 -8.56 -9.85 4.59
CA GLU A 224 -8.91 -9.09 5.79
C GLU A 224 -8.19 -7.73 5.81
N ILE A 225 -8.80 -6.75 6.48
CA ILE A 225 -8.18 -5.46 6.79
C ILE A 225 -8.09 -5.34 8.32
N TYR A 226 -6.89 -5.07 8.79
CA TYR A 226 -6.56 -4.82 10.19
C TYR A 226 -6.29 -3.34 10.39
N THR A 227 -6.78 -2.77 11.48
CA THR A 227 -6.55 -1.35 11.78
C THR A 227 -5.76 -1.18 13.08
N PHE A 228 -4.86 -0.19 13.06
CA PHE A 228 -3.93 0.08 14.14
C PHE A 228 -3.84 1.57 14.45
N VAL A 229 -3.56 1.90 15.70
CA VAL A 229 -3.22 3.25 16.15
C VAL A 229 -1.71 3.40 16.25
N PRO A 230 -1.09 4.35 15.52
CA PRO A 230 0.33 4.64 15.64
C PRO A 230 0.64 5.29 17.00
N GLY A 231 1.56 4.68 17.75
CA GLY A 231 2.06 5.15 19.02
C GLY A 231 3.47 5.74 18.94
N GLU A 232 4.12 5.79 20.10
CA GLU A 232 5.49 6.30 20.23
C GLU A 232 6.49 5.47 19.40
N GLY A 233 7.44 6.17 18.78
CA GLY A 233 8.44 5.54 17.91
C GLY A 233 7.88 4.86 16.66
N GLY A 234 6.58 5.06 16.35
CA GLY A 234 5.89 4.47 15.20
C GLY A 234 5.43 3.04 15.42
N ARG A 235 5.43 2.54 16.67
CA ARG A 235 4.85 1.24 16.98
C ARG A 235 3.34 1.27 16.80
N LEU A 236 2.78 0.15 16.38
CA LEU A 236 1.37 -0.01 16.09
C LEU A 236 0.68 -0.81 17.20
N THR A 237 -0.45 -0.30 17.67
CA THR A 237 -1.35 -1.00 18.60
C THR A 237 -2.69 -1.25 17.88
N PRO A 238 -3.32 -2.44 17.97
CA PRO A 238 -4.63 -2.66 17.39
C PRO A 238 -5.61 -1.55 17.80
N SER A 239 -6.40 -1.05 16.84
CA SER A 239 -7.27 0.10 17.07
C SER A 239 -8.47 -0.20 17.98
N GLY A 240 -8.82 -1.46 18.12
CA GLY A 240 -10.05 -1.92 18.75
C GLY A 240 -11.20 -2.13 17.76
N TRP A 241 -11.08 -1.68 16.51
CA TRP A 241 -12.07 -1.99 15.48
C TRP A 241 -12.05 -3.50 15.16
N PRO A 242 -13.20 -4.10 14.84
CA PRO A 242 -13.25 -5.47 14.37
C PRO A 242 -12.40 -5.68 13.12
N VAL A 243 -11.83 -6.86 12.97
CA VAL A 243 -11.15 -7.23 11.73
C VAL A 243 -12.16 -7.23 10.59
N CYS A 244 -11.90 -6.44 9.55
CA CYS A 244 -12.81 -6.26 8.43
C CYS A 244 -12.60 -7.37 7.40
N ASN A 245 -13.61 -8.20 7.18
CA ASN A 245 -13.54 -9.33 6.26
C ASN A 245 -13.87 -8.86 4.84
N VAL A 246 -12.93 -9.02 3.92
CA VAL A 246 -13.04 -8.71 2.49
C VAL A 246 -12.89 -9.94 1.60
N THR A 247 -13.04 -11.13 2.18
CA THR A 247 -12.91 -12.41 1.46
C THR A 247 -13.87 -12.48 0.28
N GLY A 248 -13.33 -12.79 -0.89
CA GLY A 248 -14.11 -13.02 -2.11
C GLY A 248 -14.59 -11.77 -2.84
N LEU A 249 -14.19 -10.57 -2.39
CA LEU A 249 -14.47 -9.34 -3.12
C LEU A 249 -13.68 -9.25 -4.43
N GLU A 250 -12.49 -9.77 -4.43
CA GLU A 250 -11.52 -9.64 -5.53
C GLU A 250 -10.85 -10.97 -5.82
N VAL A 251 -10.37 -11.12 -7.05
CA VAL A 251 -9.66 -12.34 -7.47
C VAL A 251 -8.32 -12.43 -6.74
N GLN A 252 -7.56 -11.34 -6.75
CA GLN A 252 -6.32 -11.15 -6.01
C GLN A 252 -6.24 -9.69 -5.59
N GLY A 253 -6.67 -9.43 -4.38
CA GLY A 253 -6.75 -8.07 -3.86
C GLY A 253 -5.42 -7.64 -3.26
N GLU A 254 -4.81 -6.57 -3.81
CA GLU A 254 -3.47 -6.15 -3.44
C GLU A 254 -3.48 -4.83 -2.67
N ALA A 255 -4.07 -3.79 -3.20
CA ALA A 255 -3.85 -2.44 -2.74
C ALA A 255 -4.95 -1.88 -1.84
N ILE A 256 -4.58 -0.92 -0.98
CA ILE A 256 -5.49 -0.19 -0.09
C ILE A 256 -5.02 1.25 0.09
N ASP A 257 -5.94 2.22 0.06
CA ASP A 257 -5.71 3.56 0.62
C ASP A 257 -7.02 4.14 1.18
N PHE A 258 -6.91 5.21 1.95
CA PHE A 258 -8.06 5.94 2.49
C PHE A 258 -8.61 6.94 1.47
N VAL A 259 -9.89 6.81 1.11
CA VAL A 259 -10.63 7.82 0.35
C VAL A 259 -11.03 8.97 1.26
N ASP A 260 -11.54 8.63 2.44
CA ASP A 260 -11.91 9.54 3.53
C ASP A 260 -11.56 8.91 4.90
N ASP A 261 -12.08 9.47 5.99
CA ASP A 261 -11.74 9.04 7.36
C ASP A 261 -12.17 7.61 7.70
N SER A 262 -13.13 7.03 6.97
CA SER A 262 -13.72 5.71 7.24
C SER A 262 -13.91 4.82 6.04
N THR A 263 -13.59 5.31 4.84
CA THR A 263 -13.77 4.59 3.57
C THR A 263 -12.41 4.30 2.94
N PHE A 264 -12.19 3.05 2.59
CA PHE A 264 -11.03 2.60 1.83
C PHE A 264 -11.35 2.49 0.35
N VAL A 265 -10.37 2.75 -0.51
CA VAL A 265 -10.33 2.21 -1.86
C VAL A 265 -9.47 0.96 -1.85
N LEU A 266 -9.96 -0.07 -2.51
CA LEU A 266 -9.23 -1.32 -2.75
C LEU A 266 -9.11 -1.52 -4.25
N THR A 267 -7.95 -2.01 -4.69
CA THR A 267 -7.76 -2.43 -6.08
C THR A 267 -7.18 -3.84 -6.13
N SER A 268 -7.39 -4.51 -7.23
CA SER A 268 -6.96 -5.88 -7.46
C SER A 268 -6.28 -6.06 -8.79
N GLU A 269 -5.58 -7.16 -8.93
CA GLU A 269 -5.18 -7.68 -10.22
C GLU A 269 -6.39 -7.94 -11.12
N ALA A 270 -6.13 -8.03 -12.42
CA ALA A 270 -7.17 -8.31 -13.40
C ALA A 270 -7.68 -9.74 -13.27
N ASP A 271 -8.99 -9.89 -13.41
CA ASP A 271 -9.65 -11.18 -13.56
C ASP A 271 -9.31 -11.82 -14.93
N ARG A 272 -9.86 -13.02 -15.17
CA ARG A 272 -9.71 -13.72 -16.47
C ARG A 272 -10.23 -12.93 -17.67
N ARG A 273 -11.01 -11.86 -17.46
CA ARG A 273 -11.50 -10.94 -18.49
C ARG A 273 -10.54 -9.77 -18.72
N GLY A 274 -9.41 -9.72 -17.99
CA GLY A 274 -8.35 -8.74 -18.14
C GLY A 274 -8.68 -7.37 -17.53
N ARG A 275 -9.55 -7.32 -16.48
CA ARG A 275 -9.93 -6.08 -15.82
C ARG A 275 -9.79 -6.21 -14.30
N GLY A 276 -8.98 -5.35 -13.69
CA GLY A 276 -8.92 -5.18 -12.25
C GLY A 276 -10.11 -4.37 -11.75
N LEU A 277 -10.66 -4.75 -10.60
CA LEU A 277 -11.77 -4.07 -9.96
C LEU A 277 -11.29 -2.95 -9.05
N ILE A 278 -12.12 -1.93 -8.90
CA ILE A 278 -11.97 -0.87 -7.91
C ILE A 278 -13.17 -0.92 -6.99
N HIS A 279 -12.90 -1.09 -5.70
CA HIS A 279 -13.94 -1.13 -4.67
C HIS A 279 -13.78 0.05 -3.72
N THR A 280 -14.89 0.51 -3.16
CA THR A 280 -14.88 1.24 -1.90
C THR A 280 -15.43 0.37 -0.80
N VAL A 281 -14.76 0.38 0.34
CA VAL A 281 -15.11 -0.44 1.50
C VAL A 281 -15.13 0.43 2.75
N ARG A 282 -16.22 0.34 3.51
CA ARG A 282 -16.30 0.89 4.87
C ARG A 282 -16.36 -0.26 5.84
N CYS A 283 -15.35 -0.35 6.69
CA CYS A 283 -15.28 -1.36 7.73
C CYS A 283 -16.09 -0.95 8.96
N PRO A 284 -16.59 -1.91 9.77
CA PRO A 284 -17.14 -1.61 11.10
C PRO A 284 -16.11 -0.96 12.01
N GLU A 285 -16.57 0.01 12.81
CA GLU A 285 -15.75 0.69 13.83
C GLU A 285 -15.99 0.11 15.23
#